data_d2ccaa7c58cd7f2a4de97a86852d3a52
#
_entry.id   d2ccaa7c58cd7f2a4de97a86852d3a52
#
_cell.length_a   1.000
_cell.length_b   1.000
_cell.length_c   1.000
_cell.angle_alpha   90.00
_cell.angle_beta   90.00
_cell.angle_gamma   90.00
#
_symmetry.space_group_name_H-M   'P 1'
#
loop_
_entity.id
_entity.type
_entity.pdbx_description
1 polymer ?
#
loop_
_entity_poly.entity_id
_entity_poly.type
_entity_poly.pdbx_seq_one_letter_code
_entity_poly.pdbx_strand_id
1 'polypeptide(L)'
;WLSDFEFSTSNSFTAFIGNGFQLMFKKFGASNPISPEIFQAFNPLFIVSLTPVVMGVFSYLNTRGKEPSTPRKIGFGMIIAASAFVILLIGSLNLVSPYLLGGATTPLTSRVSPYWLISSYLILTIAELFLSPMGLSFVSKVAPARFQGLMQGGWLLATAVGNKLLFVGSFLWGRIDLYILWGLFAICCIVSATFIFAMMKRLEQATKSSQQ
;
A
#
# COMPACT_ATOMS: atom_id res chain seq x y z
N TRP A 1 -14.74 1.88 16.10
CA TRP A 1 -13.58 2.78 15.99
C TRP A 1 -13.74 3.81 14.89
N LEU A 2 -14.31 3.46 13.75
CA LEU A 2 -14.66 4.39 12.67
C LEU A 2 -16.15 4.80 12.69
N SER A 3 -16.93 4.25 13.62
CA SER A 3 -18.38 4.41 13.69
C SER A 3 -18.86 5.81 14.07
N ASP A 4 -17.99 6.65 14.66
CA ASP A 4 -18.38 7.95 15.19
C ASP A 4 -17.65 9.09 14.47
N PHE A 5 -17.33 8.88 13.18
CA PHE A 5 -16.58 9.86 12.43
C PHE A 5 -17.50 10.94 11.84
N GLU A 6 -17.41 12.16 12.38
CA GLU A 6 -17.93 13.37 11.77
C GLU A 6 -16.85 14.07 10.94
N PHE A 7 -17.13 14.29 9.64
CA PHE A 7 -16.28 15.14 8.81
C PHE A 7 -16.35 16.59 9.32
N SER A 8 -15.27 17.06 9.93
CA SER A 8 -15.15 18.47 10.28
C SER A 8 -15.05 19.31 9.01
N THR A 9 -16.04 20.15 8.80
CA THR A 9 -16.28 20.93 7.57
C THR A 9 -15.54 22.27 7.53
N SER A 10 -14.30 22.34 8.04
CA SER A 10 -13.58 23.63 8.11
C SER A 10 -13.09 24.21 6.77
N ASN A 11 -13.06 23.42 5.68
CA ASN A 11 -12.65 23.88 4.35
C ASN A 11 -13.65 23.44 3.26
N SER A 12 -13.97 24.34 2.34
CA SER A 12 -14.94 24.10 1.25
C SER A 12 -14.64 22.87 0.39
N PHE A 13 -13.37 22.53 0.20
CA PHE A 13 -12.95 21.36 -0.58
C PHE A 13 -13.18 20.05 0.18
N THR A 14 -12.88 20.03 1.47
CA THR A 14 -13.14 18.87 2.34
C THR A 14 -14.63 18.65 2.56
N ALA A 15 -15.42 19.73 2.63
CA ALA A 15 -16.88 19.66 2.67
C ALA A 15 -17.47 19.10 1.37
N PHE A 16 -16.93 19.49 0.21
CA PHE A 16 -17.38 18.99 -1.10
C PHE A 16 -17.13 17.48 -1.23
N ILE A 17 -15.94 17.01 -0.87
CA ILE A 17 -15.61 15.57 -0.90
C ILE A 17 -16.42 14.81 0.15
N GLY A 18 -16.52 15.34 1.39
CA GLY A 18 -17.29 14.72 2.47
C GLY A 18 -18.77 14.62 2.15
N ASN A 19 -19.39 15.68 1.64
CA ASN A 19 -20.80 15.69 1.25
C ASN A 19 -21.07 14.80 0.02
N GLY A 20 -20.17 14.79 -0.97
CA GLY A 20 -20.26 13.88 -2.12
C GLY A 20 -20.20 12.42 -1.70
N PHE A 21 -19.30 12.09 -0.77
CA PHE A 21 -19.18 10.76 -0.20
C PHE A 21 -20.42 10.36 0.62
N GLN A 22 -20.90 11.24 1.50
CA GLN A 22 -22.11 10.99 2.28
C GLN A 22 -23.36 10.81 1.40
N LEU A 23 -23.51 11.62 0.34
CA LEU A 23 -24.62 11.49 -0.62
C LEU A 23 -24.55 10.17 -1.39
N MET A 24 -23.35 9.74 -1.77
CA MET A 24 -23.12 8.46 -2.45
C MET A 24 -23.52 7.28 -1.56
N PHE A 25 -23.14 7.30 -0.27
CA PHE A 25 -23.46 6.22 0.66
C PHE A 25 -24.91 6.25 1.15
N LYS A 26 -25.53 7.42 1.32
CA LYS A 26 -26.95 7.54 1.62
C LYS A 26 -27.82 6.91 0.51
N LYS A 27 -27.37 7.01 -0.74
CA LYS A 27 -28.03 6.39 -1.89
C LYS A 27 -27.94 4.85 -1.87
N PHE A 28 -26.94 4.27 -1.20
CA PHE A 28 -26.76 2.82 -1.04
C PHE A 28 -27.40 2.25 0.25
N GLY A 29 -28.21 3.05 0.97
CA GLY A 29 -28.96 2.56 2.14
C GLY A 29 -28.12 2.32 3.40
N ALA A 30 -26.88 2.80 3.44
CA ALA A 30 -26.06 2.74 4.63
C ALA A 30 -26.53 3.79 5.63
N SER A 31 -27.23 3.36 6.68
CA SER A 31 -27.47 4.16 7.87
C SER A 31 -26.14 4.29 8.65
N ASN A 32 -25.71 5.55 8.92
CA ASN A 32 -24.50 5.84 9.71
C ASN A 32 -24.19 4.79 10.80
N PRO A 33 -22.96 4.33 10.90
CA PRO A 33 -21.66 4.99 10.65
C PRO A 33 -20.93 4.43 9.42
N ILE A 34 -19.94 5.20 8.89
CA ILE A 34 -19.12 4.73 7.76
C ILE A 34 -18.38 3.46 8.18
N SER A 35 -18.74 2.34 7.55
CA SER A 35 -18.11 1.05 7.82
C SER A 35 -16.62 1.10 7.46
N PRO A 36 -15.73 0.52 8.29
CA PRO A 36 -14.30 0.43 8.01
C PRO A 36 -13.99 -0.19 6.64
N GLU A 37 -14.85 -1.08 6.16
CA GLU A 37 -14.72 -1.77 4.87
C GLU A 37 -14.79 -0.81 3.68
N ILE A 38 -15.47 0.33 3.83
CA ILE A 38 -15.56 1.37 2.79
C ILE A 38 -14.19 1.97 2.49
N PHE A 39 -13.31 2.08 3.49
CA PHE A 39 -11.95 2.57 3.28
C PHE A 39 -11.12 1.63 2.40
N GLN A 40 -11.43 0.34 2.36
CA GLN A 40 -10.78 -0.61 1.45
C GLN A 40 -11.12 -0.32 -0.02
N ALA A 41 -12.28 0.30 -0.30
CA ALA A 41 -12.67 0.70 -1.65
C ALA A 41 -11.78 1.82 -2.23
N PHE A 42 -11.04 2.55 -1.38
CA PHE A 42 -10.09 3.55 -1.86
C PHE A 42 -8.94 2.93 -2.64
N ASN A 43 -8.49 1.70 -2.30
CA ASN A 43 -7.40 1.06 -3.02
C ASN A 43 -7.76 0.81 -4.51
N PRO A 44 -8.84 0.11 -4.88
CA PRO A 44 -9.26 -0.03 -6.28
C PRO A 44 -9.52 1.32 -6.97
N LEU A 45 -10.13 2.28 -6.28
CA LEU A 45 -10.37 3.62 -6.83
C LEU A 45 -9.06 4.32 -7.21
N PHE A 46 -8.07 4.29 -6.31
CA PHE A 46 -6.77 4.86 -6.57
C PHE A 46 -5.99 4.10 -7.64
N ILE A 47 -6.09 2.76 -7.70
CA ILE A 47 -5.47 1.96 -8.77
C ILE A 47 -5.98 2.44 -10.12
N VAL A 48 -7.30 2.51 -10.32
CA VAL A 48 -7.89 2.93 -11.61
C VAL A 48 -7.51 4.38 -11.94
N SER A 49 -7.53 5.27 -10.96
CA SER A 49 -7.25 6.70 -11.18
C SER A 49 -5.76 6.99 -11.40
N LEU A 50 -4.86 6.30 -10.69
CA LEU A 50 -3.42 6.56 -10.75
C LEU A 50 -2.71 5.77 -11.85
N THR A 51 -3.27 4.64 -12.30
CA THR A 51 -2.65 3.83 -13.37
C THR A 51 -2.29 4.66 -14.61
N PRO A 52 -3.18 5.47 -15.22
CA PRO A 52 -2.83 6.26 -16.38
C PRO A 52 -1.76 7.31 -16.07
N VAL A 53 -1.74 7.87 -14.86
CA VAL A 53 -0.74 8.85 -14.43
C VAL A 53 0.63 8.18 -14.30
N VAL A 54 0.73 7.07 -13.60
CA VAL A 54 1.99 6.33 -13.41
C VAL A 54 2.53 5.80 -14.73
N MET A 55 1.66 5.25 -15.57
CA MET A 55 2.04 4.79 -16.91
C MET A 55 2.51 5.95 -17.81
N GLY A 56 1.86 7.12 -17.74
CA GLY A 56 2.27 8.34 -18.41
C GLY A 56 3.66 8.82 -17.97
N VAL A 57 3.94 8.79 -16.66
CA VAL A 57 5.26 9.13 -16.12
C VAL A 57 6.33 8.16 -16.64
N PHE A 58 6.08 6.85 -16.63
CA PHE A 58 7.05 5.89 -17.17
C PHE A 58 7.26 6.04 -18.67
N SER A 59 6.19 6.26 -19.43
CA SER A 59 6.30 6.55 -20.88
C SER A 59 7.14 7.80 -21.16
N TYR A 60 6.92 8.88 -20.41
CA TYR A 60 7.71 10.09 -20.51
C TYR A 60 9.18 9.88 -20.14
N LEU A 61 9.49 9.11 -19.10
CA LEU A 61 10.85 8.77 -18.73
C LEU A 61 11.53 7.90 -19.79
N ASN A 62 10.79 6.99 -20.41
CA ASN A 62 11.26 6.14 -21.49
C ASN A 62 11.63 6.95 -22.72
N THR A 63 10.78 7.88 -23.17
CA THR A 63 11.09 8.77 -24.30
C THR A 63 12.35 9.63 -24.10
N ARG A 64 12.70 9.91 -22.84
CA ARG A 64 13.93 10.61 -22.46
C ARG A 64 15.14 9.70 -22.22
N GLY A 65 15.00 8.38 -22.40
CA GLY A 65 16.06 7.41 -22.13
C GLY A 65 16.51 7.34 -20.65
N LYS A 66 15.67 7.85 -19.73
CA LYS A 66 15.95 7.90 -18.28
C LYS A 66 15.09 6.92 -17.47
N GLU A 67 14.42 5.99 -18.15
CA GLU A 67 13.59 5.00 -17.48
C GLU A 67 14.44 4.09 -16.61
N PRO A 68 14.14 3.97 -15.29
CA PRO A 68 14.87 3.07 -14.41
C PRO A 68 14.61 1.61 -14.81
N SER A 69 15.62 0.75 -14.60
CA SER A 69 15.49 -0.69 -14.83
C SER A 69 14.33 -1.29 -14.01
N THR A 70 13.75 -2.39 -14.48
CA THR A 70 12.62 -3.06 -13.79
C THR A 70 12.95 -3.39 -12.33
N PRO A 71 14.13 -3.95 -11.97
CA PRO A 71 14.50 -4.15 -10.56
C PRO A 71 14.56 -2.86 -9.74
N ARG A 72 15.01 -1.74 -10.33
CA ARG A 72 15.01 -0.43 -9.65
C ARG A 72 13.61 0.05 -9.33
N LYS A 73 12.67 -0.11 -10.27
CA LYS A 73 11.26 0.25 -10.03
C LYS A 73 10.68 -0.53 -8.86
N ILE A 74 10.98 -1.83 -8.76
CA ILE A 74 10.55 -2.68 -7.64
C ILE A 74 11.16 -2.17 -6.32
N GLY A 75 12.46 -1.86 -6.29
CA GLY A 75 13.12 -1.29 -5.10
C GLY A 75 12.49 0.04 -4.66
N PHE A 76 12.20 0.95 -5.59
CA PHE A 76 11.50 2.20 -5.29
C PHE A 76 10.09 1.96 -4.76
N GLY A 77 9.35 1.01 -5.35
CA GLY A 77 8.03 0.62 -4.85
C GLY A 77 8.06 0.18 -3.38
N MET A 78 9.07 -0.59 -2.97
CA MET A 78 9.24 -1.02 -1.57
C MET A 78 9.55 0.15 -0.63
N ILE A 79 10.34 1.15 -1.06
CA ILE A 79 10.61 2.35 -0.27
C ILE A 79 9.34 3.19 -0.12
N ILE A 80 8.56 3.33 -1.19
CA ILE A 80 7.27 4.03 -1.16
C ILE A 80 6.32 3.30 -0.19
N ALA A 81 6.24 1.96 -0.23
CA ALA A 81 5.44 1.19 0.72
C ALA A 81 5.89 1.41 2.17
N ALA A 82 7.20 1.43 2.43
CA ALA A 82 7.74 1.73 3.75
C ALA A 82 7.27 3.11 4.24
N SER A 83 7.28 4.14 3.38
CA SER A 83 6.82 5.48 3.75
C SER A 83 5.34 5.53 4.14
N ALA A 84 4.48 4.71 3.50
CA ALA A 84 3.08 4.60 3.88
C ALA A 84 2.89 4.02 5.29
N PHE A 85 3.66 3.00 5.66
CA PHE A 85 3.65 2.45 7.02
C PHE A 85 4.24 3.42 8.05
N VAL A 86 5.24 4.23 7.69
CA VAL A 86 5.76 5.30 8.57
C VAL A 86 4.67 6.36 8.81
N ILE A 87 3.88 6.72 7.82
CA ILE A 87 2.74 7.64 8.01
C ILE A 87 1.73 7.06 9.01
N LEU A 88 1.37 5.77 8.89
CA LEU A 88 0.49 5.10 9.85
C LEU A 88 1.11 5.02 11.24
N LEU A 89 2.42 4.77 11.33
CA LEU A 89 3.16 4.80 12.61
C LEU A 89 3.02 6.16 13.28
N ILE A 90 3.32 7.25 12.56
CA ILE A 90 3.22 8.62 13.10
C ILE A 90 1.77 8.93 13.52
N GLY A 91 0.78 8.58 12.69
CA GLY A 91 -0.63 8.77 12.99
C GLY A 91 -1.12 7.96 14.21
N SER A 92 -0.42 6.87 14.57
CA SER A 92 -0.79 6.01 15.70
C SER A 92 -0.06 6.29 17.01
N LEU A 93 0.91 7.22 17.05
CA LEU A 93 1.70 7.50 18.24
C LEU A 93 0.87 7.95 19.46
N ASN A 94 -0.22 8.67 19.22
CA ASN A 94 -1.10 9.19 20.27
C ASN A 94 -2.39 8.37 20.46
N LEU A 95 -2.47 7.20 19.82
CA LEU A 95 -3.62 6.30 19.95
C LEU A 95 -3.49 5.43 21.20
N VAL A 96 -4.60 5.28 21.91
CA VAL A 96 -4.70 4.30 22.98
C VAL A 96 -4.69 2.88 22.37
N SER A 97 -3.84 2.03 22.90
CA SER A 97 -3.70 0.68 22.40
C SER A 97 -4.98 -0.13 22.56
N PRO A 98 -5.40 -0.89 21.52
CA PRO A 98 -6.64 -1.66 21.56
C PRO A 98 -6.73 -2.64 22.74
N TYR A 99 -5.60 -3.16 23.21
CA TYR A 99 -5.57 -4.08 24.35
C TYR A 99 -5.93 -3.41 25.69
N LEU A 100 -5.70 -2.10 25.82
CA LEU A 100 -6.05 -1.34 27.03
C LEU A 100 -7.55 -1.01 27.08
N LEU A 101 -8.23 -1.06 25.95
CA LEU A 101 -9.64 -0.71 25.85
C LEU A 101 -10.58 -1.84 26.28
N GLY A 102 -10.10 -3.11 26.34
CA GLY A 102 -10.88 -4.25 26.82
C GLY A 102 -12.26 -4.41 26.15
N GLY A 103 -12.44 -3.90 24.93
CA GLY A 103 -13.73 -3.86 24.23
C GLY A 103 -14.55 -2.58 24.46
N ALA A 104 -14.08 -1.63 25.25
CA ALA A 104 -14.72 -0.33 25.40
C ALA A 104 -14.54 0.54 24.17
N THR A 105 -15.47 1.49 23.95
CA THR A 105 -15.37 2.47 22.88
C THR A 105 -14.16 3.39 23.09
N THR A 106 -13.42 3.68 22.02
CA THR A 106 -12.28 4.61 22.04
C THR A 106 -12.71 5.99 22.54
N PRO A 107 -12.01 6.57 23.52
CA PRO A 107 -12.29 7.94 23.95
C PRO A 107 -12.17 8.93 22.78
N LEU A 108 -13.04 9.91 22.71
CA LEU A 108 -13.02 10.95 21.67
C LEU A 108 -11.66 11.65 21.55
N THR A 109 -10.95 11.78 22.67
CA THR A 109 -9.62 12.40 22.77
C THR A 109 -8.49 11.59 22.10
N SER A 110 -8.69 10.30 21.86
CA SER A 110 -7.68 9.42 21.24
C SER A 110 -8.01 9.07 19.79
N ARG A 111 -8.96 9.76 19.16
CA ARG A 111 -9.34 9.53 17.76
C ARG A 111 -8.40 10.29 16.83
N VAL A 112 -8.06 9.65 15.72
CA VAL A 112 -7.17 10.22 14.71
C VAL A 112 -7.97 10.49 13.43
N SER A 113 -7.59 11.55 12.73
CA SER A 113 -8.22 11.92 11.46
C SER A 113 -8.09 10.78 10.43
N PRO A 114 -9.15 10.44 9.67
CA PRO A 114 -9.11 9.41 8.63
C PRO A 114 -8.20 9.79 7.46
N TYR A 115 -7.78 11.04 7.35
CA TYR A 115 -6.81 11.46 6.35
C TYR A 115 -5.48 10.70 6.44
N TRP A 116 -5.07 10.26 7.64
CA TRP A 116 -3.91 9.39 7.82
C TRP A 116 -4.09 8.05 7.10
N LEU A 117 -5.27 7.47 7.19
CA LEU A 117 -5.59 6.21 6.53
C LEU A 117 -5.73 6.38 5.02
N ILE A 118 -6.43 7.42 4.57
CA ILE A 118 -6.60 7.72 3.14
C ILE A 118 -5.24 8.00 2.48
N SER A 119 -4.37 8.81 3.13
CA SER A 119 -3.04 9.10 2.59
C SER A 119 -2.15 7.85 2.54
N SER A 120 -2.23 6.96 3.54
CA SER A 120 -1.49 5.70 3.51
C SER A 120 -1.98 4.78 2.40
N TYR A 121 -3.31 4.67 2.16
CA TYR A 121 -3.85 3.94 1.01
C TYR A 121 -3.39 4.51 -0.32
N LEU A 122 -3.38 5.83 -0.47
CA LEU A 122 -2.87 6.49 -1.67
C LEU A 122 -1.41 6.10 -1.95
N ILE A 123 -0.55 6.19 -0.94
CA ILE A 123 0.88 5.89 -1.09
C ILE A 123 1.10 4.39 -1.30
N LEU A 124 0.36 3.51 -0.59
CA LEU A 124 0.41 2.07 -0.82
C LEU A 124 -0.03 1.70 -2.23
N THR A 125 -1.05 2.35 -2.76
CA THR A 125 -1.49 2.13 -4.16
C THR A 125 -0.41 2.54 -5.15
N ILE A 126 0.28 3.66 -4.92
CA ILE A 126 1.43 4.04 -5.76
C ILE A 126 2.51 2.96 -5.68
N ALA A 127 2.85 2.48 -4.50
CA ALA A 127 3.82 1.40 -4.32
C ALA A 127 3.39 0.12 -5.06
N GLU A 128 2.12 -0.25 -4.99
CA GLU A 128 1.54 -1.40 -5.67
C GLU A 128 1.64 -1.29 -7.19
N LEU A 129 1.39 -0.12 -7.77
CA LEU A 129 1.56 0.14 -9.20
C LEU A 129 3.01 0.01 -9.68
N PHE A 130 3.98 0.24 -8.77
CA PHE A 130 5.40 -0.01 -9.04
C PHE A 130 5.78 -1.49 -8.91
N LEU A 131 5.16 -2.23 -7.99
CA LEU A 131 5.52 -3.61 -7.65
C LEU A 131 4.84 -4.63 -8.55
N SER A 132 3.51 -4.58 -8.65
CA SER A 132 2.72 -5.66 -9.25
C SER A 132 2.97 -5.85 -10.74
N PRO A 133 2.85 -4.84 -11.62
CA PRO A 133 3.09 -5.03 -13.04
C PRO A 133 4.58 -5.23 -13.35
N MET A 134 5.47 -4.60 -12.58
CA MET A 134 6.92 -4.70 -12.82
C MET A 134 7.48 -6.04 -12.36
N GLY A 135 6.98 -6.63 -11.28
CA GLY A 135 7.41 -7.94 -10.81
C GLY A 135 7.11 -9.05 -11.81
N LEU A 136 5.88 -9.10 -12.31
CA LEU A 136 5.48 -10.10 -13.29
C LEU A 136 6.22 -9.91 -14.63
N SER A 137 6.38 -8.65 -15.07
CA SER A 137 7.18 -8.31 -16.27
C SER A 137 8.64 -8.71 -16.12
N PHE A 138 9.23 -8.51 -14.92
CA PHE A 138 10.60 -8.91 -14.64
C PHE A 138 10.78 -10.43 -14.77
N VAL A 139 9.90 -11.21 -14.12
CA VAL A 139 9.93 -12.66 -14.17
C VAL A 139 9.80 -13.16 -15.60
N SER A 140 8.89 -12.58 -16.39
CA SER A 140 8.70 -12.94 -17.81
C SER A 140 9.93 -12.65 -18.67
N LYS A 141 10.69 -11.59 -18.36
CA LYS A 141 11.89 -11.21 -19.11
C LYS A 141 13.12 -12.05 -18.78
N VAL A 142 13.23 -12.51 -17.53
CA VAL A 142 14.42 -13.24 -17.04
C VAL A 142 14.26 -14.75 -17.18
N ALA A 143 13.03 -15.25 -17.20
CA ALA A 143 12.75 -16.68 -17.28
C ALA A 143 13.06 -17.23 -18.67
N PRO A 144 13.84 -18.35 -18.78
CA PRO A 144 13.97 -19.08 -20.03
C PRO A 144 12.60 -19.54 -20.54
N ALA A 145 12.38 -19.51 -21.85
CA ALA A 145 11.09 -19.84 -22.48
C ALA A 145 10.50 -21.17 -21.98
N ARG A 146 11.35 -22.17 -21.74
CA ARG A 146 10.95 -23.53 -21.25
C ARG A 146 10.37 -23.45 -19.81
N PHE A 147 10.82 -22.53 -18.96
CA PHE A 147 10.46 -22.46 -17.55
C PHE A 147 9.63 -21.23 -17.18
N GLN A 148 9.18 -20.47 -18.18
CA GLN A 148 8.46 -19.21 -17.96
C GLN A 148 7.20 -19.38 -17.09
N GLY A 149 6.40 -20.41 -17.35
CA GLY A 149 5.21 -20.71 -16.53
C GLY A 149 5.56 -21.09 -15.09
N LEU A 150 6.62 -21.89 -14.90
CA LEU A 150 7.08 -22.27 -13.57
C LEU A 150 7.56 -21.04 -12.76
N MET A 151 8.32 -20.16 -13.39
CA MET A 151 8.83 -18.94 -12.75
C MET A 151 7.70 -17.96 -12.41
N GLN A 152 6.72 -17.80 -13.29
CA GLN A 152 5.52 -17.01 -13.01
C GLN A 152 4.68 -17.62 -11.88
N GLY A 153 4.51 -18.94 -11.88
CA GLY A 153 3.87 -19.68 -10.78
C GLY A 153 4.59 -19.47 -9.45
N GLY A 154 5.94 -19.49 -9.46
CA GLY A 154 6.77 -19.17 -8.30
C GLY A 154 6.56 -17.75 -7.77
N TRP A 155 6.42 -16.77 -8.66
CA TRP A 155 6.07 -15.39 -8.28
C TRP A 155 4.70 -15.31 -7.59
N LEU A 156 3.69 -15.97 -8.15
CA LEU A 156 2.35 -16.01 -7.56
C LEU A 156 2.35 -16.76 -6.22
N LEU A 157 3.13 -17.84 -6.10
CA LEU A 157 3.31 -18.56 -4.85
C LEU A 157 3.95 -17.67 -3.77
N ALA A 158 4.99 -16.92 -4.12
CA ALA A 158 5.61 -15.97 -3.20
C ALA A 158 4.61 -14.90 -2.73
N THR A 159 3.77 -14.40 -3.64
CA THR A 159 2.68 -13.46 -3.30
C THR A 159 1.66 -14.11 -2.35
N ALA A 160 1.27 -15.36 -2.59
CA ALA A 160 0.34 -16.09 -1.73
C ALA A 160 0.93 -16.31 -0.32
N VAL A 161 2.23 -16.63 -0.22
CA VAL A 161 2.93 -16.73 1.06
C VAL A 161 2.96 -15.38 1.77
N GLY A 162 3.24 -14.29 1.04
CA GLY A 162 3.20 -12.92 1.58
C GLY A 162 1.83 -12.58 2.16
N ASN A 163 0.75 -12.89 1.43
CA ASN A 163 -0.63 -12.69 1.91
C ASN A 163 -0.93 -13.51 3.17
N LYS A 164 -0.40 -14.72 3.28
CA LYS A 164 -0.52 -15.52 4.52
C LYS A 164 0.25 -14.90 5.69
N LEU A 165 1.40 -14.29 5.45
CA LEU A 165 2.17 -13.60 6.49
C LEU A 165 1.45 -12.36 7.05
N LEU A 166 0.47 -11.79 6.34
CA LEU A 166 -0.40 -10.74 6.87
C LEU A 166 -1.19 -11.20 8.12
N PHE A 167 -1.37 -12.52 8.31
CA PHE A 167 -1.91 -13.07 9.54
C PHE A 167 -1.13 -12.61 10.79
N VAL A 168 0.17 -12.38 10.67
CA VAL A 168 1.01 -11.85 11.77
C VAL A 168 0.47 -10.50 12.24
N GLY A 169 0.04 -9.63 11.31
CA GLY A 169 -0.58 -8.36 11.64
C GLY A 169 -1.89 -8.54 12.43
N SER A 170 -2.75 -9.44 11.98
CA SER A 170 -4.01 -9.75 12.69
C SER A 170 -3.77 -10.40 14.06
N PHE A 171 -2.76 -11.25 14.18
CA PHE A 171 -2.39 -11.89 15.43
C PHE A 171 -1.82 -10.91 16.46
N LEU A 172 -1.04 -9.94 16.00
CA LEU A 172 -0.45 -8.90 16.85
C LEU A 172 -1.45 -7.78 17.18
N TRP A 173 -2.50 -7.63 16.37
CA TRP A 173 -3.55 -6.63 16.61
C TRP A 173 -4.21 -6.85 17.97
N GLY A 174 -4.27 -5.81 18.77
CA GLY A 174 -4.82 -5.88 20.12
C GLY A 174 -3.90 -6.54 21.17
N ARG A 175 -2.67 -6.91 20.82
CA ARG A 175 -1.65 -7.44 21.77
C ARG A 175 -0.46 -6.52 21.95
N ILE A 176 -0.18 -5.68 20.97
CA ILE A 176 0.90 -4.70 20.99
C ILE A 176 0.35 -3.33 20.59
N ASP A 177 1.13 -2.29 20.86
CA ASP A 177 0.80 -0.93 20.44
C ASP A 177 0.78 -0.81 18.92
N LEU A 178 -0.15 -0.02 18.39
CA LEU A 178 -0.34 0.13 16.95
C LEU A 178 0.90 0.72 16.25
N TYR A 179 1.61 1.65 16.89
CA TYR A 179 2.83 2.22 16.32
C TYR A 179 3.95 1.19 16.18
N ILE A 180 4.04 0.21 17.11
CA ILE A 180 5.00 -0.91 17.00
C ILE A 180 4.64 -1.81 15.82
N LEU A 181 3.36 -2.11 15.65
CA LEU A 181 2.87 -2.94 14.54
C LEU A 181 3.22 -2.31 13.17
N TRP A 182 2.90 -1.03 13.00
CA TRP A 182 3.23 -0.32 11.76
C TRP A 182 4.73 -0.16 11.55
N GLY A 183 5.49 0.04 12.63
CA GLY A 183 6.95 0.06 12.61
C GLY A 183 7.55 -1.26 12.12
N LEU A 184 7.00 -2.40 12.56
CA LEU A 184 7.42 -3.71 12.10
C LEU A 184 7.25 -3.87 10.59
N PHE A 185 6.09 -3.48 10.03
CA PHE A 185 5.86 -3.53 8.59
C PHE A 185 6.78 -2.56 7.81
N ALA A 186 7.02 -1.36 8.33
CA ALA A 186 7.95 -0.42 7.73
C ALA A 186 9.38 -1.01 7.66
N ILE A 187 9.86 -1.62 8.75
CA ILE A 187 11.17 -2.27 8.81
C ILE A 187 11.23 -3.43 7.79
N CYS A 188 10.21 -4.27 7.70
CA CYS A 188 10.16 -5.35 6.72
C CYS A 188 10.29 -4.83 5.27
N CYS A 189 9.59 -3.73 4.94
CA CYS A 189 9.70 -3.10 3.63
C CYS A 189 11.10 -2.54 3.37
N ILE A 190 11.73 -1.88 4.36
CA ILE A 190 13.08 -1.32 4.25
C ILE A 190 14.12 -2.44 4.07
N VAL A 191 14.02 -3.52 4.84
CA VAL A 191 14.91 -4.69 4.71
C VAL A 191 14.78 -5.31 3.32
N SER A 192 13.55 -5.48 2.82
CA SER A 192 13.30 -6.00 1.49
C SER A 192 13.84 -5.08 0.39
N ALA A 193 13.66 -3.76 0.52
CA ALA A 193 14.24 -2.78 -0.39
C ALA A 193 15.77 -2.86 -0.40
N THR A 194 16.39 -2.89 0.77
CA THR A 194 17.84 -3.00 0.93
C THR A 194 18.37 -4.27 0.26
N PHE A 195 17.69 -5.40 0.43
CA PHE A 195 18.05 -6.66 -0.20
C PHE A 195 18.03 -6.56 -1.74
N ILE A 196 16.97 -5.96 -2.30
CA ILE A 196 16.88 -5.75 -3.76
C ILE A 196 17.98 -4.83 -4.25
N PHE A 197 18.25 -3.72 -3.56
CA PHE A 197 19.34 -2.81 -3.95
C PHE A 197 20.71 -3.46 -3.84
N ALA A 198 20.95 -4.30 -2.84
CA ALA A 198 22.19 -5.08 -2.71
C ALA A 198 22.39 -6.06 -3.88
N MET A 199 21.29 -6.68 -4.36
CA MET A 199 21.31 -7.60 -5.50
C MET A 199 21.19 -6.89 -6.86
N MET A 200 21.06 -5.59 -6.92
CA MET A 200 20.73 -4.81 -8.13
C MET A 200 21.60 -5.16 -9.33
N LYS A 201 22.92 -5.17 -9.14
CA LYS A 201 23.88 -5.47 -10.21
C LYS A 201 23.64 -6.85 -10.84
N ARG A 202 23.36 -7.87 -10.02
CA ARG A 202 23.08 -9.25 -10.50
C ARG A 202 21.76 -9.31 -11.26
N LEU A 203 20.73 -8.62 -10.75
CA LEU A 203 19.39 -8.59 -11.36
C LEU A 203 19.41 -7.86 -12.72
N GLU A 204 20.16 -6.75 -12.83
CA GLU A 204 20.31 -6.02 -14.09
C GLU A 204 21.12 -6.81 -15.13
N GLN A 205 22.14 -7.57 -14.70
CA GLN A 205 22.90 -8.45 -15.60
C GLN A 205 22.02 -9.58 -16.13
N ALA A 206 21.24 -10.23 -15.27
CA ALA A 206 20.31 -11.29 -15.69
C ALA A 206 19.28 -10.79 -16.71
N THR A 207 18.81 -9.54 -16.58
CA THR A 207 17.88 -8.95 -17.56
C THR A 207 18.54 -8.69 -18.91
N LYS A 208 19.81 -8.30 -18.94
CA LYS A 208 20.55 -8.04 -20.18
C LYS A 208 20.90 -9.33 -20.93
N SER A 209 21.31 -10.39 -20.21
CA SER A 209 21.66 -11.67 -20.80
C SER A 209 20.46 -12.41 -21.41
N SER A 210 19.26 -12.12 -20.97
CA SER A 210 18.02 -12.71 -21.50
C SER A 210 17.49 -12.00 -22.77
N GLN A 211 18.06 -10.85 -23.14
CA GLN A 211 17.68 -10.08 -24.33
C GLN A 211 18.62 -10.31 -25.53
N GLN A 212 19.71 -11.05 -25.33
CA GLN A 212 20.61 -11.54 -26.36
C GLN A 212 20.24 -12.96 -26.78
#